data_62662d701e61976e2aecaaa5d4131e6c
#
_entry.id   62662d701e61976e2aecaaa5d4131e6c
#
_cell.length_a   1.000
_cell.length_b   1.000
_cell.length_c   1.000
_cell.angle_alpha   90.00
_cell.angle_beta   90.00
_cell.angle_gamma   90.00
#
_symmetry.space_group_name_H-M   'P 1'
#
loop_
_entity.id
_entity.type
_entity.pdbx_description
1 polymer ?
#
loop_
_entity_poly.entity_id
_entity_poly.type
_entity_poly.pdbx_seq_one_letter_code
_entity_poly.pdbx_strand_id
1 'polypeptide(L)'
;ITRRMALKNISLLLGASIPLAKIELLSAAVNDKHFAPQFFNSDEFMMVSNMVDLIIPRSDTPGALDAFVNNYIDMMLSEWASSDTQKKYHLGVAKLNNAVKKEFSLNFNDCDRQQQINFLTSIDNYSDTNTDKNIQFFHDFKWFVISGYYTSKEGASMELNYDPMPGIYRGCLPYTK
;
A
#
# COMPACT_ATOMS: atom_id res chain seq x y z
N ILE A 1 26.89 12.70 -15.25
CA ILE A 1 25.54 12.66 -15.86
C ILE A 1 24.70 11.78 -14.94
N THR A 2 23.71 12.32 -14.27
CA THR A 2 22.82 11.55 -13.41
C THR A 2 21.93 10.67 -14.29
N ARG A 3 21.55 9.44 -13.81
CA ARG A 3 20.65 8.51 -14.51
C ARG A 3 19.36 9.22 -14.99
N ARG A 4 18.88 10.20 -14.23
CA ARG A 4 17.72 11.05 -14.52
C ARG A 4 17.91 11.90 -15.79
N MET A 5 19.11 12.46 -15.99
CA MET A 5 19.46 13.23 -17.21
C MET A 5 19.60 12.30 -18.42
N ALA A 6 20.14 11.10 -18.23
CA ALA A 6 20.25 10.11 -19.30
C ALA A 6 18.87 9.65 -19.79
N LEU A 7 17.94 9.36 -18.91
CA LEU A 7 16.56 9.00 -19.26
C LEU A 7 15.81 10.15 -19.95
N LYS A 8 15.96 11.40 -19.47
CA LYS A 8 15.42 12.59 -20.14
C LYS A 8 15.93 12.74 -21.57
N ASN A 9 17.22 12.53 -21.78
CA ASN A 9 17.84 12.66 -23.10
C ASN A 9 17.42 11.53 -24.05
N ILE A 10 17.24 10.31 -23.54
CA ILE A 10 16.76 9.16 -24.32
C ILE A 10 15.29 9.37 -24.75
N SER A 11 14.42 9.88 -23.87
CA SER A 11 13.03 10.15 -24.23
C SER A 11 12.87 11.25 -25.27
N LEU A 12 13.73 12.27 -25.24
CA LEU A 12 13.78 13.33 -26.24
C LEU A 12 14.24 12.79 -27.61
N LEU A 13 15.20 11.85 -27.63
CA LEU A 13 15.72 11.25 -28.86
C LEU A 13 14.72 10.28 -29.52
N LEU A 14 13.89 9.60 -28.74
CA LEU A 14 12.92 8.62 -29.27
C LEU A 14 11.57 9.24 -29.66
N GLY A 15 11.39 10.58 -29.53
CA GLY A 15 10.13 11.25 -29.85
C GLY A 15 8.93 10.72 -29.03
N ALA A 16 9.20 9.89 -28.03
CA ALA A 16 8.18 9.35 -27.16
C ALA A 16 7.74 10.45 -26.19
N SER A 17 6.57 10.98 -26.41
CA SER A 17 5.86 11.87 -25.50
C SER A 17 5.33 11.14 -24.26
N ILE A 18 6.15 10.25 -23.68
CA ILE A 18 5.87 9.79 -22.32
C ILE A 18 6.18 11.02 -21.44
N PRO A 19 5.20 11.59 -20.76
CA PRO A 19 5.46 12.73 -19.92
C PRO A 19 6.25 12.27 -18.70
N LEU A 20 7.58 12.27 -18.80
CA LEU A 20 8.50 12.04 -17.67
C LEU A 20 8.13 12.95 -16.48
N ALA A 21 7.59 14.14 -16.78
CA ALA A 21 6.98 15.01 -15.77
C ALA A 21 5.85 14.32 -14.99
N LYS A 22 5.08 13.43 -15.62
CA LYS A 22 4.02 12.68 -14.93
C LYS A 22 4.58 11.64 -13.97
N ILE A 23 5.67 10.96 -14.34
CA ILE A 23 6.33 9.97 -13.46
C ILE A 23 7.00 10.66 -12.27
N GLU A 24 7.63 11.83 -12.49
CA GLU A 24 8.22 12.63 -11.42
C GLU A 24 7.16 13.20 -10.48
N LEU A 25 6.05 13.68 -11.01
CA LEU A 25 4.90 14.15 -10.24
C LEU A 25 4.23 13.04 -9.44
N LEU A 26 4.07 11.85 -10.04
CA LEU A 26 3.50 10.68 -9.36
C LEU A 26 4.38 10.22 -8.19
N SER A 27 5.69 10.11 -8.40
CA SER A 27 6.60 9.70 -7.33
C SER A 27 6.71 10.76 -6.23
N ALA A 28 6.64 12.04 -6.56
CA ALA A 28 6.62 13.13 -5.59
C ALA A 28 5.30 13.16 -4.80
N ALA A 29 4.16 12.95 -5.48
CA ALA A 29 2.86 12.93 -4.85
C ALA A 29 2.70 11.77 -3.86
N VAL A 30 3.21 10.58 -4.20
CA VAL A 30 3.15 9.42 -3.29
C VAL A 30 3.97 9.64 -2.03
N ASN A 31 5.12 10.30 -2.14
CA ASN A 31 6.03 10.54 -1.01
C ASN A 31 5.75 11.88 -0.27
N ASP A 32 4.64 12.56 -0.56
CA ASP A 32 4.30 13.82 0.09
C ASP A 32 3.59 13.56 1.43
N LYS A 33 4.13 14.14 2.51
CA LYS A 33 3.49 14.13 3.84
C LYS A 33 2.17 14.95 3.88
N HIS A 34 1.96 15.81 2.91
CA HIS A 34 0.74 16.61 2.73
C HIS A 34 -0.17 16.02 1.64
N PHE A 35 -0.03 14.74 1.34
CA PHE A 35 -0.85 14.05 0.36
C PHE A 35 -2.34 14.22 0.66
N ALA A 36 -3.08 14.73 -0.32
CA ALA A 36 -4.53 14.81 -0.27
C ALA A 36 -5.11 13.59 -1.00
N PRO A 37 -5.84 12.71 -0.32
CA PRO A 37 -6.42 11.53 -0.96
C PRO A 37 -7.40 11.95 -2.05
N GLN A 38 -7.40 11.23 -3.17
CA GLN A 38 -8.25 11.50 -4.33
C GLN A 38 -9.37 10.47 -4.47
N PHE A 39 -9.13 9.26 -4.00
CA PHE A 39 -10.08 8.17 -4.06
C PHE A 39 -10.89 8.06 -2.77
N PHE A 40 -10.24 7.94 -1.63
CA PHE A 40 -10.89 7.84 -0.34
C PHE A 40 -11.29 9.21 0.22
N ASN A 41 -12.43 9.29 0.91
CA ASN A 41 -12.70 10.44 1.76
C ASN A 41 -11.76 10.45 2.98
N SER A 42 -11.75 11.54 3.76
CA SER A 42 -10.83 11.70 4.89
C SER A 42 -10.93 10.58 5.93
N ASP A 43 -12.16 10.15 6.27
CA ASP A 43 -12.39 9.11 7.28
C ASP A 43 -11.98 7.73 6.77
N GLU A 44 -12.29 7.41 5.51
CA GLU A 44 -11.87 6.19 4.83
C GLU A 44 -10.34 6.13 4.71
N PHE A 45 -9.71 7.25 4.33
CA PHE A 45 -8.25 7.32 4.19
C PHE A 45 -7.55 7.16 5.54
N MET A 46 -8.10 7.74 6.61
CA MET A 46 -7.60 7.52 7.97
C MET A 46 -7.72 6.04 8.37
N MET A 47 -8.85 5.40 8.10
CA MET A 47 -9.05 3.98 8.35
C MET A 47 -8.05 3.12 7.56
N VAL A 48 -7.88 3.39 6.28
CA VAL A 48 -6.90 2.71 5.41
C VAL A 48 -5.49 2.90 5.95
N SER A 49 -5.12 4.12 6.36
CA SER A 49 -3.80 4.41 6.94
C SER A 49 -3.55 3.64 8.23
N ASN A 50 -4.54 3.56 9.12
CA ASN A 50 -4.47 2.76 10.34
C ASN A 50 -4.31 1.27 10.04
N MET A 51 -5.06 0.73 9.07
CA MET A 51 -4.92 -0.67 8.65
C MET A 51 -3.55 -0.95 8.04
N VAL A 52 -3.01 -0.06 7.21
CA VAL A 52 -1.66 -0.16 6.63
C VAL A 52 -0.58 -0.24 7.72
N ASP A 53 -0.67 0.63 8.75
CA ASP A 53 0.25 0.62 9.89
C ASP A 53 0.13 -0.64 10.77
N LEU A 54 -1.06 -1.23 10.84
CA LEU A 54 -1.28 -2.46 11.62
C LEU A 54 -0.81 -3.71 10.87
N ILE A 55 -0.86 -3.72 9.54
CA ILE A 55 -0.43 -4.86 8.71
C ILE A 55 1.10 -4.97 8.66
N ILE A 56 1.80 -3.85 8.43
CA ILE A 56 3.27 -3.78 8.44
C ILE A 56 3.69 -2.58 9.29
N PRO A 57 3.75 -2.76 10.61
CA PRO A 57 4.14 -1.70 11.53
C PRO A 57 5.63 -1.40 11.43
N ARG A 58 6.02 -0.21 11.88
CA ARG A 58 7.44 0.13 12.06
C ARG A 58 8.07 -0.75 13.14
N SER A 59 9.24 -1.29 12.85
CA SER A 59 10.09 -2.05 13.77
C SER A 59 11.53 -1.49 13.75
N ASP A 60 12.52 -2.33 13.58
CA ASP A 60 13.91 -1.99 13.22
C ASP A 60 14.02 -1.51 11.76
N THR A 61 13.03 -1.83 10.93
CA THR A 61 12.85 -1.33 9.57
C THR A 61 11.64 -0.39 9.47
N PRO A 62 11.60 0.52 8.47
CA PRO A 62 10.42 1.36 8.23
C PRO A 62 9.18 0.53 7.95
N GLY A 63 8.03 0.92 8.52
CA GLY A 63 6.74 0.28 8.25
C GLY A 63 6.12 0.71 6.92
N ALA A 64 4.98 0.10 6.56
CA ALA A 64 4.28 0.41 5.33
C ALA A 64 3.77 1.86 5.26
N LEU A 65 3.42 2.44 6.41
CA LEU A 65 3.02 3.85 6.47
C LEU A 65 4.20 4.80 6.22
N ASP A 66 5.41 4.43 6.68
CA ASP A 66 6.64 5.19 6.40
C ASP A 66 7.02 5.13 4.92
N ALA A 67 6.69 4.03 4.26
CA ALA A 67 6.86 3.84 2.82
C ALA A 67 5.72 4.44 1.99
N PHE A 68 4.81 5.20 2.59
CA PHE A 68 3.66 5.84 1.94
C PHE A 68 2.75 4.88 1.17
N VAL A 69 2.59 3.65 1.65
CA VAL A 69 1.76 2.63 0.98
C VAL A 69 0.29 3.03 0.95
N ASN A 70 -0.21 3.75 1.97
CA ASN A 70 -1.56 4.32 1.97
C ASN A 70 -1.78 5.30 0.81
N ASN A 71 -0.81 6.20 0.53
CA ASN A 71 -0.86 7.13 -0.59
C ASN A 71 -0.82 6.38 -1.93
N TYR A 72 0.05 5.36 -2.02
CA TYR A 72 0.14 4.51 -3.20
C TYR A 72 -1.18 3.79 -3.50
N ILE A 73 -1.84 3.23 -2.48
CA ILE A 73 -3.14 2.55 -2.64
C ILE A 73 -4.21 3.53 -3.14
N ASP A 74 -4.31 4.72 -2.54
CA ASP A 74 -5.27 5.74 -2.96
C ASP A 74 -5.06 6.15 -4.42
N MET A 75 -3.82 6.40 -4.81
CA MET A 75 -3.46 6.76 -6.17
C MET A 75 -3.76 5.63 -7.17
N MET A 76 -3.43 4.39 -6.83
CA MET A 76 -3.70 3.24 -7.70
C MET A 76 -5.20 3.01 -7.89
N LEU A 77 -6.00 3.23 -6.85
CA LEU A 77 -7.44 3.11 -6.94
C LEU A 77 -8.08 4.27 -7.72
N SER A 78 -7.55 5.49 -7.60
CA SER A 78 -8.08 6.65 -8.34
C SER A 78 -7.75 6.61 -9.83
N GLU A 79 -6.51 6.25 -10.18
CA GLU A 79 -5.99 6.42 -11.54
C GLU A 79 -6.07 5.15 -12.40
N TRP A 80 -5.96 3.96 -11.81
CA TRP A 80 -5.73 2.71 -12.53
C TRP A 80 -6.82 1.66 -12.32
N ALA A 81 -7.59 1.76 -11.24
CA ALA A 81 -8.60 0.75 -10.95
C ALA A 81 -9.85 0.92 -11.82
N SER A 82 -10.45 -0.22 -12.22
CA SER A 82 -11.75 -0.21 -12.88
C SER A 82 -12.84 0.29 -11.92
N SER A 83 -13.94 0.83 -12.47
CA SER A 83 -15.07 1.30 -11.66
C SER A 83 -15.64 0.22 -10.74
N ASP A 84 -15.57 -1.05 -11.13
CA ASP A 84 -16.05 -2.16 -10.29
C ASP A 84 -15.08 -2.42 -9.13
N THR A 85 -13.76 -2.32 -9.36
CA THR A 85 -12.74 -2.38 -8.32
C THR A 85 -12.89 -1.22 -7.35
N GLN A 86 -13.08 0.00 -7.84
CA GLN A 86 -13.32 1.18 -7.02
C GLN A 86 -14.52 0.98 -6.08
N LYS A 87 -15.67 0.53 -6.63
CA LYS A 87 -16.86 0.21 -5.83
C LYS A 87 -16.58 -0.88 -4.79
N LYS A 88 -15.82 -1.93 -5.15
CA LYS A 88 -15.43 -2.99 -4.23
C LYS A 88 -14.67 -2.45 -3.03
N TYR A 89 -13.74 -1.51 -3.25
CA TYR A 89 -12.94 -0.93 -2.17
C TYR A 89 -13.74 -0.01 -1.25
N HIS A 90 -14.57 0.90 -1.78
CA HIS A 90 -15.49 1.70 -0.95
C HIS A 90 -16.45 0.84 -0.13
N LEU A 91 -17.08 -0.15 -0.77
CA LEU A 91 -17.98 -1.07 -0.08
C LEU A 91 -17.25 -1.93 0.96
N GLY A 92 -16.02 -2.34 0.68
CA GLY A 92 -15.21 -3.14 1.59
C GLY A 92 -14.85 -2.36 2.86
N VAL A 93 -14.33 -1.15 2.71
CA VAL A 93 -14.00 -0.26 3.84
C VAL A 93 -15.25 0.03 4.67
N ALA A 94 -16.36 0.39 4.03
CA ALA A 94 -17.63 0.67 4.73
C ALA A 94 -18.14 -0.57 5.49
N LYS A 95 -18.05 -1.76 4.91
CA LYS A 95 -18.48 -3.01 5.57
C LYS A 95 -17.60 -3.37 6.76
N LEU A 96 -16.28 -3.22 6.65
CA LEU A 96 -15.36 -3.43 7.78
C LEU A 96 -15.68 -2.47 8.91
N ASN A 97 -15.87 -1.18 8.63
CA ASN A 97 -16.24 -0.21 9.66
C ASN A 97 -17.59 -0.55 10.31
N ASN A 98 -18.57 -1.00 9.54
CA ASN A 98 -19.86 -1.44 10.08
C ASN A 98 -19.74 -2.72 10.94
N ALA A 99 -18.83 -3.63 10.62
CA ALA A 99 -18.57 -4.81 11.44
C ALA A 99 -17.93 -4.43 12.78
N VAL A 100 -16.94 -3.53 12.77
CA VAL A 100 -16.34 -2.95 13.99
C VAL A 100 -17.40 -2.27 14.83
N LYS A 101 -18.28 -1.48 14.21
CA LYS A 101 -19.36 -0.77 14.89
C LYS A 101 -20.36 -1.69 15.58
N LYS A 102 -20.62 -2.87 15.01
CA LYS A 102 -21.46 -3.90 15.63
C LYS A 102 -20.79 -4.54 16.84
N GLU A 103 -19.47 -4.71 16.81
CA GLU A 103 -18.71 -5.40 17.87
C GLU A 103 -18.38 -4.46 19.04
N PHE A 104 -17.90 -3.25 18.73
CA PHE A 104 -17.38 -2.31 19.74
C PHE A 104 -18.27 -1.08 19.95
N SER A 105 -19.34 -0.89 19.16
CA SER A 105 -20.19 0.33 19.14
C SER A 105 -19.41 1.62 18.79
N LEU A 106 -18.25 1.50 18.18
CA LEU A 106 -17.34 2.57 17.76
C LEU A 106 -17.00 2.42 16.27
N ASN A 107 -16.60 3.51 15.61
CA ASN A 107 -15.98 3.39 14.30
C ASN A 107 -14.54 2.85 14.45
N PHE A 108 -13.99 2.27 13.40
CA PHE A 108 -12.63 1.73 13.43
C PHE A 108 -11.58 2.76 13.89
N ASN A 109 -11.70 4.00 13.43
CA ASN A 109 -10.79 5.08 13.80
C ASN A 109 -10.90 5.53 15.26
N ASP A 110 -12.04 5.28 15.90
CA ASP A 110 -12.32 5.63 17.31
C ASP A 110 -11.92 4.51 18.26
N CYS A 111 -11.64 3.30 17.75
CA CYS A 111 -11.17 2.16 18.53
C CYS A 111 -9.72 2.37 18.98
N ASP A 112 -9.38 1.85 20.15
CA ASP A 112 -7.99 1.79 20.56
C ASP A 112 -7.18 0.79 19.71
N ARG A 113 -5.84 0.92 19.74
CA ARG A 113 -4.95 0.10 18.91
C ARG A 113 -5.14 -1.40 19.16
N GLN A 114 -5.40 -1.81 20.39
CA GLN A 114 -5.57 -3.23 20.72
C GLN A 114 -6.91 -3.78 20.18
N GLN A 115 -7.97 -3.00 20.22
CA GLN A 115 -9.26 -3.35 19.62
C GLN A 115 -9.13 -3.49 18.10
N GLN A 116 -8.43 -2.57 17.44
CA GLN A 116 -8.16 -2.64 15.99
C GLN A 116 -7.37 -3.91 15.64
N ILE A 117 -6.30 -4.23 16.38
CA ILE A 117 -5.48 -5.45 16.18
C ILE A 117 -6.35 -6.69 16.38
N ASN A 118 -7.09 -6.78 17.48
CA ASN A 118 -7.91 -7.94 17.80
C ASN A 118 -8.96 -8.20 16.71
N PHE A 119 -9.60 -7.13 16.24
CA PHE A 119 -10.59 -7.20 15.17
C PHE A 119 -9.97 -7.71 13.86
N LEU A 120 -8.87 -7.08 13.40
CA LEU A 120 -8.21 -7.50 12.15
C LEU A 120 -7.64 -8.91 12.24
N THR A 121 -7.09 -9.30 13.40
CA THR A 121 -6.59 -10.65 13.65
C THR A 121 -7.72 -11.68 13.62
N SER A 122 -8.90 -11.34 14.15
CA SER A 122 -10.06 -12.23 14.11
C SER A 122 -10.50 -12.53 12.68
N ILE A 123 -10.49 -11.51 11.80
CA ILE A 123 -10.79 -11.66 10.37
C ILE A 123 -9.70 -12.45 9.65
N ASP A 124 -8.43 -12.17 9.93
CA ASP A 124 -7.29 -12.82 9.27
C ASP A 124 -7.20 -14.33 9.59
N ASN A 125 -7.54 -14.72 10.82
CA ASN A 125 -7.52 -16.10 11.27
C ASN A 125 -8.74 -16.92 10.81
N TYR A 126 -9.77 -16.28 10.25
CA TYR A 126 -10.95 -17.00 9.80
C TYR A 126 -10.66 -17.73 8.50
N SER A 127 -10.68 -19.05 8.54
CA SER A 127 -10.26 -19.90 7.40
C SER A 127 -11.32 -20.08 6.31
N ASP A 128 -12.57 -19.66 6.54
CA ASP A 128 -13.65 -19.80 5.57
C ASP A 128 -13.78 -18.56 4.68
N THR A 129 -12.83 -18.42 3.76
CA THR A 129 -12.75 -17.30 2.80
C THR A 129 -13.89 -17.26 1.79
N ASN A 130 -14.68 -18.32 1.67
CA ASN A 130 -15.72 -18.42 0.63
C ASN A 130 -17.07 -17.82 1.07
N THR A 131 -17.30 -17.60 2.34
CA THR A 131 -18.63 -17.26 2.87
C THR A 131 -18.77 -15.80 3.28
N ASP A 132 -17.69 -15.14 3.77
CA ASP A 132 -17.77 -13.74 4.20
C ASP A 132 -17.00 -12.79 3.27
N LYS A 133 -17.74 -11.89 2.62
CA LYS A 133 -17.18 -10.87 1.71
C LYS A 133 -16.27 -9.86 2.41
N ASN A 134 -16.37 -9.72 3.73
CA ASN A 134 -15.48 -8.84 4.50
C ASN A 134 -14.10 -9.45 4.64
N ILE A 135 -14.05 -10.77 4.88
CA ILE A 135 -12.81 -11.56 4.96
C ILE A 135 -12.08 -11.50 3.63
N GLN A 136 -12.78 -11.79 2.54
CA GLN A 136 -12.20 -11.72 1.19
C GLN A 136 -11.65 -10.34 0.88
N PHE A 137 -12.39 -9.26 1.21
CA PHE A 137 -11.92 -7.90 1.01
C PHE A 137 -10.65 -7.61 1.82
N PHE A 138 -10.61 -8.01 3.10
CA PHE A 138 -9.44 -7.78 3.95
C PHE A 138 -8.20 -8.53 3.44
N HIS A 139 -8.33 -9.76 2.98
CA HIS A 139 -7.23 -10.51 2.36
C HIS A 139 -6.71 -9.83 1.08
N ASP A 140 -7.60 -9.37 0.20
CA ASP A 140 -7.21 -8.64 -1.01
C ASP A 140 -6.51 -7.32 -0.65
N PHE A 141 -7.01 -6.61 0.35
CA PHE A 141 -6.40 -5.38 0.85
C PHE A 141 -5.02 -5.65 1.48
N LYS A 142 -4.89 -6.68 2.32
CA LYS A 142 -3.62 -7.10 2.91
C LYS A 142 -2.58 -7.42 1.84
N TRP A 143 -2.96 -8.14 0.78
CA TRP A 143 -2.10 -8.40 -0.37
C TRP A 143 -1.67 -7.11 -1.07
N PHE A 144 -2.56 -6.15 -1.21
CA PHE A 144 -2.23 -4.87 -1.82
C PHE A 144 -1.21 -4.09 -0.98
N VAL A 145 -1.38 -4.07 0.35
CA VAL A 145 -0.42 -3.47 1.28
C VAL A 145 0.95 -4.15 1.19
N ILE A 146 1.00 -5.48 1.25
CA ILE A 146 2.23 -6.26 1.16
C ILE A 146 2.95 -5.98 -0.18
N SER A 147 2.22 -6.03 -1.29
CA SER A 147 2.79 -5.75 -2.61
C SER A 147 3.31 -4.32 -2.72
N GLY A 148 2.55 -3.33 -2.23
CA GLY A 148 2.98 -1.93 -2.21
C GLY A 148 4.23 -1.71 -1.37
N TYR A 149 4.33 -2.36 -0.22
CA TYR A 149 5.49 -2.26 0.65
C TYR A 149 6.75 -2.87 0.03
N TYR A 150 6.69 -4.11 -0.40
CA TYR A 150 7.88 -4.80 -0.95
C TYR A 150 8.32 -4.28 -2.32
N THR A 151 7.47 -3.54 -3.03
CA THR A 151 7.85 -2.80 -4.24
C THR A 151 8.29 -1.37 -3.96
N SER A 152 8.13 -0.87 -2.74
CA SER A 152 8.64 0.43 -2.32
C SER A 152 10.17 0.42 -2.19
N LYS A 153 10.76 1.61 -2.14
CA LYS A 153 12.20 1.75 -1.91
C LYS A 153 12.60 1.15 -0.56
N GLU A 154 11.84 1.43 0.49
CA GLU A 154 12.08 1.01 1.85
C GLU A 154 12.00 -0.52 1.97
N GLY A 155 10.91 -1.13 1.52
CA GLY A 155 10.71 -2.57 1.58
C GLY A 155 11.70 -3.34 0.71
N ALA A 156 11.97 -2.87 -0.50
CA ALA A 156 12.90 -3.54 -1.41
C ALA A 156 14.36 -3.46 -0.92
N SER A 157 14.82 -2.28 -0.46
CA SER A 157 16.23 -2.08 -0.14
C SER A 157 16.61 -2.46 1.29
N MET A 158 15.69 -2.27 2.26
CA MET A 158 15.99 -2.48 3.68
C MET A 158 15.52 -3.85 4.18
N GLU A 159 14.38 -4.33 3.69
CA GLU A 159 13.81 -5.61 4.13
C GLU A 159 14.25 -6.79 3.25
N LEU A 160 14.24 -6.60 1.92
CA LEU A 160 14.59 -7.67 0.97
C LEU A 160 16.05 -7.68 0.56
N ASN A 161 16.87 -6.67 0.91
CA ASN A 161 18.25 -6.52 0.42
C ASN A 161 18.33 -6.61 -1.13
N TYR A 162 17.31 -6.06 -1.82
CA TYR A 162 17.21 -6.16 -3.26
C TYR A 162 18.34 -5.39 -3.95
N ASP A 163 19.16 -6.11 -4.72
CA ASP A 163 20.16 -5.52 -5.61
C ASP A 163 19.65 -5.58 -7.06
N PRO A 164 19.30 -4.43 -7.67
CA PRO A 164 18.78 -4.37 -9.03
C PRO A 164 19.82 -4.72 -10.10
N MET A 165 21.11 -4.71 -9.76
CA MET A 165 22.21 -5.02 -10.68
C MET A 165 23.31 -5.82 -9.99
N PRO A 166 23.08 -7.10 -9.68
CA PRO A 166 24.02 -7.92 -8.91
C PRO A 166 25.34 -8.20 -9.63
N GLY A 167 25.50 -7.77 -10.89
CA GLY A 167 26.72 -7.88 -11.68
C GLY A 167 27.13 -9.31 -12.03
N ILE A 168 27.16 -10.21 -11.07
CA ILE A 168 27.53 -11.62 -11.21
C ILE A 168 26.44 -12.50 -10.62
N TYR A 169 26.03 -13.54 -11.36
CA TYR A 169 25.11 -14.55 -10.82
C TYR A 169 25.78 -15.35 -9.70
N ARG A 170 25.20 -15.30 -8.51
CA ARG A 170 25.60 -16.10 -7.33
C ARG A 170 24.40 -16.94 -6.90
N GLY A 171 24.34 -18.19 -7.37
CA GLY A 171 23.18 -19.07 -7.16
C GLY A 171 22.96 -19.53 -5.71
N CYS A 172 23.98 -19.50 -4.86
CA CYS A 172 23.92 -19.89 -3.48
C CYS A 172 24.56 -18.83 -2.60
N LEU A 173 23.78 -17.81 -2.22
CA LEU A 173 24.21 -16.85 -1.20
C LEU A 173 23.76 -17.35 0.18
N PRO A 174 24.62 -17.31 1.21
CA PRO A 174 24.18 -17.54 2.57
C PRO A 174 23.10 -16.49 2.93
N TYR A 175 21.99 -16.97 3.50
CA TYR A 175 20.99 -16.06 4.06
C TYR A 175 21.59 -15.42 5.31
N THR A 176 21.94 -14.16 5.21
CA THR A 176 22.32 -13.32 6.35
C THR A 176 21.14 -12.40 6.68
N LYS A 177 20.58 -12.58 7.87
CA LYS A 177 19.54 -11.72 8.42
C LYS A 177 20.17 -10.42 8.89
#